data_3f36d0c05d6c4374848be978c02232bc
#
_entry.id   3f36d0c05d6c4374848be978c02232bc
#
_cell.length_a   1.000
_cell.length_b   1.000
_cell.length_c   1.000
_cell.angle_alpha   90.00
_cell.angle_beta   90.00
_cell.angle_gamma   90.00
#
_symmetry.space_group_name_H-M   'P 1'
#
loop_
_entity.id
_entity.type
_entity.pdbx_description
1 polymer ?
#
loop_
_entity_poly.entity_id
_entity_poly.type
_entity_poly.pdbx_seq_one_letter_code
_entity_poly.pdbx_strand_id
1 'polypeptide(L)'
;MKVDFKPFSEKEEPEKDIWNAKELIERKITKLPTLVDPIFPRCGSIALAGGSDLGKSTFLRQFALSVSIGDKSFLGWDLKTQHQRAIYVSTEDDKDQITISLKTFNEHRNLKSEKFEGVDFVFAIENLVTTLRNRITINKIDVLIIDAFLDVFPGVMNDGGQVRRFITEYDQLAKEFGFLVIFNHHAGKRTQMFAPSKDNLLGSQSFEARMRLVIEMRPDFVDDNKLHLCIVKGNYLPPDYKKESFVIEANENRYFSNTGEREVFEHLRESVKEKQDLKKLCGDLKEEGKTVREIEVDLRSQGYKISKSTVNRYLKEREE
;
A
#
# COMPACT_ATOMS: atom_id res chain seq x y z
N MET A 1 19.05 22.82 35.57
CA MET A 1 18.96 23.77 34.44
C MET A 1 17.85 23.17 33.54
N LYS A 2 16.63 23.70 33.64
CA LYS A 2 15.49 23.25 32.84
C LYS A 2 15.57 23.94 31.49
N VAL A 3 15.74 23.17 30.43
CA VAL A 3 15.66 23.69 29.06
C VAL A 3 14.19 23.70 28.66
N ASP A 4 13.59 24.89 28.66
CA ASP A 4 12.24 25.12 28.14
C ASP A 4 12.26 24.97 26.61
N PHE A 5 11.78 23.84 26.10
CA PHE A 5 11.45 23.72 24.69
C PHE A 5 10.14 24.47 24.43
N LYS A 6 10.26 25.71 23.91
CA LYS A 6 9.13 26.39 23.28
C LYS A 6 8.79 25.66 21.99
N PRO A 7 7.53 25.23 21.78
CA PRO A 7 7.11 24.70 20.48
C PRO A 7 7.23 25.83 19.44
N PHE A 8 7.88 25.51 18.32
CA PHE A 8 7.90 26.35 17.12
C PHE A 8 6.44 26.59 16.70
N SER A 9 5.89 27.74 16.98
CA SER A 9 4.69 28.23 16.33
C SER A 9 5.09 28.64 14.91
N GLU A 10 4.96 27.75 13.94
CA GLU A 10 4.87 28.18 12.55
C GLU A 10 3.70 29.15 12.48
N LYS A 11 3.97 30.42 12.20
CA LYS A 11 2.94 31.36 11.80
C LYS A 11 2.31 30.76 10.57
N GLU A 12 1.03 30.36 10.66
CA GLU A 12 0.23 29.98 9.51
C GLU A 12 0.33 31.13 8.50
N GLU A 13 1.01 30.88 7.38
CA GLU A 13 1.01 31.84 6.27
C GLU A 13 -0.46 31.99 5.84
N PRO A 14 -0.93 33.21 5.57
CA PRO A 14 -2.32 33.40 5.12
C PRO A 14 -2.55 32.55 3.87
N GLU A 15 -3.64 31.76 3.86
CA GLU A 15 -4.03 30.93 2.74
C GLU A 15 -4.28 31.83 1.51
N LYS A 16 -3.35 31.79 0.56
CA LYS A 16 -3.28 32.66 -0.60
C LYS A 16 -3.36 31.79 -1.84
N ASP A 17 -4.40 31.95 -2.63
CA ASP A 17 -4.60 31.17 -3.86
C ASP A 17 -3.65 31.55 -5.00
N ILE A 18 -3.17 32.80 -4.99
CA ILE A 18 -2.32 33.35 -6.06
C ILE A 18 -0.98 33.78 -5.47
N TRP A 19 0.08 33.15 -5.96
CA TRP A 19 1.46 33.42 -5.57
C TRP A 19 2.30 33.79 -6.77
N ASN A 20 3.10 34.84 -6.70
CA ASN A 20 4.10 35.09 -7.72
C ASN A 20 5.38 34.24 -7.46
N ALA A 21 6.22 34.10 -8.48
CA ALA A 21 7.41 33.25 -8.41
C ALA A 21 8.41 33.69 -7.31
N LYS A 22 8.56 35.01 -7.06
CA LYS A 22 9.42 35.56 -6.02
C LYS A 22 8.94 35.09 -4.64
N GLU A 23 7.65 35.23 -4.35
CA GLU A 23 7.04 34.79 -3.08
C GLU A 23 7.26 33.29 -2.84
N LEU A 24 7.14 32.46 -3.90
CA LEU A 24 7.37 31.02 -3.80
C LEU A 24 8.85 30.68 -3.54
N ILE A 25 9.79 31.38 -4.16
CA ILE A 25 11.24 31.18 -3.96
C ILE A 25 11.66 31.61 -2.53
N GLU A 26 11.05 32.64 -1.99
CA GLU A 26 11.34 33.15 -0.64
C GLU A 26 10.78 32.24 0.48
N ARG A 27 9.92 31.26 0.15
CA ARG A 27 9.45 30.27 1.13
C ARG A 27 10.61 29.40 1.63
N LYS A 28 10.64 29.16 2.94
CA LYS A 28 11.67 28.33 3.59
C LYS A 28 11.48 26.82 3.38
N ILE A 29 10.80 26.41 2.31
CA ILE A 29 10.56 24.99 2.00
C ILE A 29 11.72 24.47 1.16
N THR A 30 12.54 23.63 1.75
CA THR A 30 13.70 22.99 1.09
C THR A 30 13.42 21.55 0.68
N LYS A 31 12.41 20.92 1.27
CA LYS A 31 12.00 19.53 1.00
C LYS A 31 10.47 19.43 1.06
N LEU A 32 9.88 18.62 0.18
CA LEU A 32 8.45 18.37 0.23
C LEU A 32 8.08 17.67 1.55
N PRO A 33 7.03 18.15 2.24
CA PRO A 33 6.55 17.49 3.45
C PRO A 33 6.10 16.06 3.16
N THR A 34 6.53 15.13 4.00
CA THR A 34 6.21 13.70 3.89
C THR A 34 5.53 13.20 5.17
N LEU A 35 4.66 12.19 5.04
CA LEU A 35 4.15 11.39 6.15
C LEU A 35 5.09 10.22 6.43
N VAL A 36 5.52 9.51 5.38
CA VAL A 36 6.58 8.49 5.46
C VAL A 36 7.74 8.96 4.59
N ASP A 37 8.85 9.35 5.20
CA ASP A 37 9.97 9.96 4.50
C ASP A 37 10.91 8.91 3.87
N PRO A 38 11.23 8.98 2.59
CA PRO A 38 10.85 10.00 1.60
C PRO A 38 9.62 9.64 0.74
N ILE A 39 8.92 8.54 1.02
CA ILE A 39 8.04 7.84 0.07
C ILE A 39 6.63 8.46 0.04
N PHE A 40 5.95 8.56 1.19
CA PHE A 40 4.57 9.03 1.21
C PHE A 40 4.51 10.54 1.41
N PRO A 41 3.87 11.29 0.51
CA PRO A 41 3.67 12.72 0.71
C PRO A 41 2.80 12.97 1.95
N ARG A 42 2.91 14.18 2.52
CA ARG A 42 2.08 14.59 3.67
C ARG A 42 0.62 14.73 3.28
N CYS A 43 0.33 15.18 2.07
CA CYS A 43 -1.02 15.53 1.63
C CYS A 43 -1.26 15.12 0.17
N GLY A 44 -2.52 14.83 -0.16
CA GLY A 44 -2.99 14.43 -1.49
C GLY A 44 -3.29 12.95 -1.56
N SER A 45 -3.53 12.44 -2.77
CA SER A 45 -3.96 11.04 -2.98
C SER A 45 -2.84 10.16 -3.49
N ILE A 46 -2.75 8.94 -2.94
CA ILE A 46 -1.89 7.86 -3.40
C ILE A 46 -2.69 6.57 -3.55
N ALA A 47 -2.16 5.59 -4.26
CA ALA A 47 -2.78 4.28 -4.41
C ALA A 47 -1.83 3.15 -4.00
N LEU A 48 -2.39 2.16 -3.31
CA LEU A 48 -1.83 0.82 -3.16
C LEU A 48 -2.63 -0.11 -4.06
N ALA A 49 -1.99 -0.69 -5.06
CA ALA A 49 -2.63 -1.61 -6.02
C ALA A 49 -2.01 -3.00 -5.93
N GLY A 50 -2.75 -4.01 -6.37
CA GLY A 50 -2.25 -5.39 -6.41
C GLY A 50 -3.35 -6.40 -6.61
N GLY A 51 -2.98 -7.65 -6.87
CA GLY A 51 -3.92 -8.77 -6.97
C GLY A 51 -4.74 -8.98 -5.69
N SER A 52 -5.79 -9.80 -5.79
CA SER A 52 -6.52 -10.26 -4.60
C SER A 52 -5.60 -11.10 -3.71
N ASP A 53 -5.94 -11.20 -2.43
CA ASP A 53 -5.28 -12.06 -1.43
C ASP A 53 -3.81 -11.77 -1.12
N LEU A 54 -3.25 -10.65 -1.60
CA LEU A 54 -1.88 -10.22 -1.30
C LEU A 54 -1.72 -9.56 0.09
N GLY A 55 -2.80 -9.46 0.88
CA GLY A 55 -2.73 -8.82 2.19
C GLY A 55 -2.68 -7.30 2.17
N LYS A 56 -3.11 -6.63 1.07
CA LYS A 56 -3.16 -5.16 0.96
C LYS A 56 -3.92 -4.51 2.12
N SER A 57 -5.11 -5.03 2.43
CA SER A 57 -5.94 -4.53 3.55
C SER A 57 -5.24 -4.69 4.89
N THR A 58 -4.57 -5.82 5.12
CA THR A 58 -3.77 -6.06 6.34
C THR A 58 -2.59 -5.08 6.43
N PHE A 59 -1.89 -4.84 5.31
CA PHE A 59 -0.81 -3.86 5.23
C PHE A 59 -1.30 -2.44 5.54
N LEU A 60 -2.43 -2.03 4.97
CA LEU A 60 -3.00 -0.71 5.21
C LEU A 60 -3.53 -0.54 6.64
N ARG A 61 -4.10 -1.59 7.24
CA ARG A 61 -4.47 -1.59 8.65
C ARG A 61 -3.25 -1.45 9.55
N GLN A 62 -2.17 -2.20 9.29
CA GLN A 62 -0.90 -2.03 10.02
C GLN A 62 -0.39 -0.59 9.91
N PHE A 63 -0.47 0.02 8.74
CA PHE A 63 -0.06 1.43 8.55
C PHE A 63 -0.93 2.38 9.38
N ALA A 64 -2.28 2.26 9.32
CA ALA A 64 -3.19 3.08 10.10
C ALA A 64 -2.92 2.97 11.61
N LEU A 65 -2.66 1.75 12.09
CA LEU A 65 -2.33 1.48 13.48
C LEU A 65 -0.98 2.10 13.87
N SER A 66 0.06 1.96 13.03
CA SER A 66 1.37 2.58 13.27
C SER A 66 1.28 4.12 13.36
N VAL A 67 0.43 4.74 12.53
CA VAL A 67 0.14 6.18 12.61
C VAL A 67 -0.48 6.54 13.95
N SER A 68 -1.51 5.80 14.41
CA SER A 68 -2.25 6.12 15.63
C SER A 68 -1.44 5.87 16.91
N ILE A 69 -0.62 4.82 16.91
CA ILE A 69 0.24 4.48 18.04
C ILE A 69 1.38 5.49 18.18
N GLY A 70 1.68 6.24 17.13
CA GLY A 70 2.76 7.21 17.08
C GLY A 70 4.12 6.55 16.91
N ASP A 71 4.19 5.48 16.13
CA ASP A 71 5.45 4.82 15.76
C ASP A 71 6.38 5.84 15.10
N LYS A 72 7.69 5.71 15.35
CA LYS A 72 8.69 6.61 14.76
C LYS A 72 9.08 6.21 13.34
N SER A 73 8.80 4.96 12.98
CA SER A 73 9.08 4.44 11.64
C SER A 73 7.99 3.47 11.21
N PHE A 74 7.81 3.36 9.89
CA PHE A 74 7.00 2.34 9.24
C PHE A 74 7.86 1.66 8.18
N LEU A 75 8.04 0.34 8.29
CA LEU A 75 8.92 -0.46 7.41
C LEU A 75 10.36 0.10 7.32
N GLY A 76 10.88 0.67 8.41
CA GLY A 76 12.22 1.26 8.47
C GLY A 76 12.34 2.69 7.94
N TRP A 77 11.28 3.28 7.38
CA TRP A 77 11.24 4.70 6.99
C TRP A 77 10.65 5.57 8.09
N ASP A 78 11.17 6.79 8.23
CA ASP A 78 10.69 7.74 9.23
C ASP A 78 9.19 8.03 9.06
N LEU A 79 8.41 7.80 10.10
CA LEU A 79 6.97 8.12 10.15
C LEU A 79 6.77 9.44 10.90
N LYS A 80 6.29 10.46 10.19
CA LYS A 80 6.18 11.85 10.69
C LYS A 80 4.72 12.24 10.92
N THR A 81 4.11 11.66 11.95
CA THR A 81 2.72 11.99 12.34
C THR A 81 2.64 13.36 13.01
N GLN A 82 1.52 14.07 12.81
CA GLN A 82 1.19 15.34 13.47
C GLN A 82 0.04 15.15 14.47
N HIS A 83 -0.92 14.31 14.15
CA HIS A 83 -2.15 14.12 14.93
C HIS A 83 -2.24 12.74 15.56
N GLN A 84 -1.43 11.78 15.10
CA GLN A 84 -1.47 10.37 15.50
C GLN A 84 -2.89 9.79 15.36
N ARG A 85 -3.57 10.14 14.26
CA ARG A 85 -4.93 9.71 13.97
C ARG A 85 -5.08 9.27 12.52
N ALA A 86 -5.87 8.22 12.35
CA ALA A 86 -6.23 7.66 11.05
C ALA A 86 -7.74 7.41 10.97
N ILE A 87 -8.29 7.50 9.77
CA ILE A 87 -9.62 6.96 9.46
C ILE A 87 -9.44 5.85 8.42
N TYR A 88 -10.06 4.70 8.68
CA TYR A 88 -10.07 3.55 7.80
C TYR A 88 -11.51 3.22 7.38
N VAL A 89 -11.82 3.43 6.11
CA VAL A 89 -13.10 3.03 5.51
C VAL A 89 -12.96 1.59 5.04
N SER A 90 -13.72 0.68 5.65
CA SER A 90 -13.73 -0.76 5.33
C SER A 90 -15.05 -1.10 4.64
N THR A 91 -14.98 -1.57 3.40
CA THR A 91 -16.15 -1.97 2.62
C THR A 91 -16.25 -3.49 2.42
N GLU A 92 -15.10 -4.18 2.42
CA GLU A 92 -15.04 -5.62 2.24
C GLU A 92 -15.12 -6.39 3.56
N ASP A 93 -14.44 -5.89 4.61
CA ASP A 93 -14.40 -6.53 5.93
C ASP A 93 -15.42 -5.89 6.88
N ASP A 94 -16.17 -6.72 7.61
CA ASP A 94 -17.09 -6.29 8.65
C ASP A 94 -16.37 -6.05 10.01
N LYS A 95 -17.18 -5.70 11.04
CA LYS A 95 -16.67 -5.40 12.38
C LYS A 95 -15.96 -6.61 13.02
N ASP A 96 -16.44 -7.82 12.77
CA ASP A 96 -15.88 -9.03 13.39
C ASP A 96 -14.54 -9.38 12.76
N GLN A 97 -14.43 -9.30 11.45
CA GLN A 97 -13.19 -9.50 10.70
C GLN A 97 -12.13 -8.46 11.09
N ILE A 98 -12.52 -7.18 11.17
CA ILE A 98 -11.63 -6.12 11.67
C ILE A 98 -11.21 -6.38 13.11
N THR A 99 -12.13 -6.81 13.99
CA THR A 99 -11.81 -7.12 15.40
C THR A 99 -10.76 -8.22 15.50
N ILE A 100 -10.90 -9.31 14.71
CA ILE A 100 -9.91 -10.38 14.68
C ILE A 100 -8.56 -9.87 14.20
N SER A 101 -8.55 -9.10 13.10
CA SER A 101 -7.33 -8.50 12.54
C SER A 101 -6.60 -7.60 13.56
N LEU A 102 -7.34 -6.77 14.31
CA LEU A 102 -6.76 -5.90 15.34
C LEU A 102 -6.19 -6.70 16.53
N LYS A 103 -6.85 -7.76 16.94
CA LYS A 103 -6.35 -8.65 18.00
C LYS A 103 -5.06 -9.34 17.57
N THR A 104 -5.03 -9.90 16.35
CA THR A 104 -3.82 -10.54 15.79
C THR A 104 -2.65 -9.55 15.68
N PHE A 105 -2.92 -8.31 15.24
CA PHE A 105 -1.91 -7.25 15.26
C PHE A 105 -1.38 -6.99 16.68
N ASN A 106 -2.30 -6.92 17.67
CA ASN A 106 -1.92 -6.63 19.04
C ASN A 106 -1.20 -7.80 19.75
N GLU A 107 -1.43 -9.03 19.33
CA GLU A 107 -0.63 -10.19 19.79
C GLU A 107 0.86 -9.99 19.48
N HIS A 108 1.18 -9.42 18.32
CA HIS A 108 2.55 -9.08 17.95
C HIS A 108 3.09 -7.88 18.73
N ARG A 109 2.27 -6.84 18.97
CA ARG A 109 2.70 -5.55 19.54
C ARG A 109 2.58 -5.49 21.06
N ASN A 110 1.69 -6.28 21.65
CA ASN A 110 1.41 -6.35 23.09
C ASN A 110 1.16 -4.96 23.73
N LEU A 111 0.27 -4.18 23.15
CA LEU A 111 -0.08 -2.82 23.58
C LEU A 111 -1.40 -2.81 24.35
N LYS A 112 -1.58 -1.80 25.19
CA LYS A 112 -2.86 -1.52 25.84
C LYS A 112 -3.86 -0.98 24.83
N SER A 113 -5.16 -1.29 25.00
CA SER A 113 -6.24 -0.93 24.09
C SER A 113 -6.36 0.58 23.83
N GLU A 114 -6.03 1.42 24.80
CA GLU A 114 -6.06 2.88 24.70
C GLU A 114 -5.11 3.43 23.59
N LYS A 115 -4.08 2.65 23.22
CA LYS A 115 -3.19 3.03 22.14
C LYS A 115 -3.84 3.00 20.75
N PHE A 116 -4.99 2.35 20.63
CA PHE A 116 -5.72 2.21 19.36
C PHE A 116 -6.85 3.24 19.20
N GLU A 117 -7.08 4.13 20.17
CA GLU A 117 -8.12 5.19 20.11
C GLU A 117 -7.92 6.18 18.94
N GLY A 118 -6.71 6.22 18.38
CA GLY A 118 -6.39 7.09 17.24
C GLY A 118 -6.88 6.58 15.89
N VAL A 119 -7.48 5.39 15.78
CA VAL A 119 -8.03 4.86 14.51
C VAL A 119 -9.54 4.76 14.58
N ASP A 120 -10.23 5.46 13.70
CA ASP A 120 -11.67 5.31 13.48
C ASP A 120 -11.90 4.37 12.27
N PHE A 121 -12.70 3.30 12.46
CA PHE A 121 -13.18 2.45 11.38
C PHE A 121 -14.58 2.86 10.94
N VAL A 122 -14.77 3.07 9.63
CA VAL A 122 -16.03 3.47 9.01
C VAL A 122 -16.52 2.34 8.12
N PHE A 123 -17.74 1.83 8.39
CA PHE A 123 -18.35 0.72 7.65
C PHE A 123 -19.54 1.17 6.78
N ALA A 124 -19.99 2.41 6.95
CA ALA A 124 -21.08 2.98 6.16
C ALA A 124 -20.52 3.89 5.07
N ILE A 125 -20.95 3.69 3.83
CA ILE A 125 -20.47 4.46 2.68
C ILE A 125 -21.46 5.55 2.21
N GLU A 126 -22.69 5.55 2.72
CA GLU A 126 -23.68 6.58 2.40
C GLU A 126 -23.22 7.95 2.92
N ASN A 127 -23.26 8.95 2.04
CA ASN A 127 -22.81 10.32 2.36
C ASN A 127 -21.38 10.37 2.94
N LEU A 128 -20.50 9.47 2.49
CA LEU A 128 -19.19 9.23 3.08
C LEU A 128 -18.36 10.52 3.19
N VAL A 129 -18.24 11.33 2.13
CA VAL A 129 -17.45 12.58 2.14
C VAL A 129 -17.94 13.54 3.23
N THR A 130 -19.25 13.69 3.39
CA THR A 130 -19.85 14.55 4.43
C THR A 130 -19.54 14.00 5.83
N THR A 131 -19.68 12.69 6.02
CA THR A 131 -19.38 12.02 7.29
C THR A 131 -17.90 12.18 7.65
N LEU A 132 -17.00 11.98 6.70
CA LEU A 132 -15.56 12.17 6.87
C LEU A 132 -15.23 13.62 7.22
N ARG A 133 -15.78 14.60 6.49
CA ARG A 133 -15.59 16.03 6.76
C ARG A 133 -15.97 16.38 8.19
N ASN A 134 -17.14 15.97 8.64
CA ASN A 134 -17.61 16.24 10.01
C ASN A 134 -16.66 15.63 11.04
N ARG A 135 -16.21 14.39 10.82
CA ARG A 135 -15.29 13.71 11.74
C ARG A 135 -13.92 14.37 11.80
N ILE A 136 -13.35 14.73 10.64
CA ILE A 136 -12.04 15.36 10.50
C ILE A 136 -12.03 16.79 11.07
N THR A 137 -13.14 17.50 10.96
CA THR A 137 -13.28 18.84 11.56
C THR A 137 -13.16 18.78 13.09
N ILE A 138 -13.70 17.74 13.72
CA ILE A 138 -13.61 17.54 15.18
C ILE A 138 -12.21 17.05 15.58
N ASN A 139 -11.68 16.06 14.83
CA ASN A 139 -10.40 15.43 15.12
C ASN A 139 -9.58 15.37 13.83
N LYS A 140 -8.58 16.25 13.71
CA LYS A 140 -7.64 16.21 12.58
C LYS A 140 -6.95 14.85 12.50
N ILE A 141 -6.65 14.41 11.29
CA ILE A 141 -6.03 13.11 10.99
C ILE A 141 -4.74 13.27 10.18
N ASP A 142 -3.88 12.27 10.19
CA ASP A 142 -2.71 12.19 9.31
C ASP A 142 -2.99 11.41 8.03
N VAL A 143 -3.92 10.43 8.09
CA VAL A 143 -4.24 9.56 6.95
C VAL A 143 -5.69 9.12 6.94
N LEU A 144 -6.28 9.12 5.74
CA LEU A 144 -7.54 8.48 5.39
C LEU A 144 -7.24 7.31 4.45
N ILE A 145 -7.75 6.12 4.78
CA ILE A 145 -7.63 4.92 3.95
C ILE A 145 -9.00 4.53 3.42
N ILE A 146 -9.13 4.31 2.12
CA ILE A 146 -10.34 3.83 1.45
C ILE A 146 -10.07 2.41 0.95
N ASP A 147 -10.68 1.43 1.59
CA ASP A 147 -10.49 0.01 1.32
C ASP A 147 -11.86 -0.69 1.10
N ALA A 148 -12.30 -0.87 -0.15
CA ALA A 148 -11.59 -0.63 -1.40
C ALA A 148 -12.20 0.54 -2.20
N PHE A 149 -11.41 1.13 -3.12
CA PHE A 149 -11.84 2.23 -3.97
C PHE A 149 -13.09 1.90 -4.81
N LEU A 150 -13.12 0.70 -5.39
CA LEU A 150 -14.18 0.29 -6.31
C LEU A 150 -15.55 0.24 -5.64
N ASP A 151 -15.64 -0.04 -4.36
CA ASP A 151 -16.89 -0.18 -3.64
C ASP A 151 -17.50 1.18 -3.27
N VAL A 152 -16.64 2.18 -3.07
CA VAL A 152 -17.10 3.54 -2.74
C VAL A 152 -17.30 4.42 -3.97
N PHE A 153 -16.77 4.02 -5.14
CA PHE A 153 -16.92 4.76 -6.38
C PHE A 153 -18.22 4.38 -7.10
N PRO A 154 -19.23 5.27 -7.15
CA PRO A 154 -20.56 4.95 -7.67
C PRO A 154 -20.65 5.03 -9.20
N GLY A 155 -19.54 5.27 -9.89
CA GLY A 155 -19.51 5.55 -11.33
C GLY A 155 -19.00 4.39 -12.17
N VAL A 156 -18.86 4.67 -13.47
CA VAL A 156 -18.26 3.74 -14.44
C VAL A 156 -16.75 3.96 -14.49
N MET A 157 -15.96 2.93 -14.17
CA MET A 157 -14.49 3.01 -14.10
C MET A 157 -13.81 3.46 -15.39
N ASN A 158 -14.43 3.20 -16.56
CA ASN A 158 -13.92 3.65 -17.85
C ASN A 158 -14.31 5.09 -18.19
N ASP A 159 -15.19 5.73 -17.40
CA ASP A 159 -15.48 7.16 -17.53
C ASP A 159 -14.46 7.98 -16.71
N GLY A 160 -13.41 8.43 -17.40
CA GLY A 160 -12.36 9.21 -16.76
C GLY A 160 -12.85 10.53 -16.16
N GLY A 161 -13.96 11.09 -16.62
CA GLY A 161 -14.58 12.29 -16.06
C GLY A 161 -15.19 12.03 -14.69
N GLN A 162 -15.94 10.93 -14.54
CA GLN A 162 -16.52 10.52 -13.26
C GLN A 162 -15.43 10.17 -12.24
N VAL A 163 -14.43 9.39 -12.64
CA VAL A 163 -13.28 9.03 -11.77
C VAL A 163 -12.57 10.29 -11.27
N ARG A 164 -12.29 11.25 -12.16
CA ARG A 164 -11.62 12.51 -11.77
C ARG A 164 -12.44 13.32 -10.79
N ARG A 165 -13.74 13.47 -11.00
CA ARG A 165 -14.63 14.21 -10.08
C ARG A 165 -14.60 13.58 -8.71
N PHE A 166 -14.80 12.29 -8.63
CA PHE A 166 -14.79 11.55 -7.36
C PHE A 166 -13.48 11.74 -6.58
N ILE A 167 -12.33 11.50 -7.21
CA ILE A 167 -11.03 11.67 -6.55
C ILE A 167 -10.79 13.12 -6.14
N THR A 168 -11.29 14.10 -6.93
CA THR A 168 -11.13 15.51 -6.62
C THR A 168 -11.79 15.90 -5.30
N GLU A 169 -12.92 15.30 -4.93
CA GLU A 169 -13.58 15.54 -3.63
C GLU A 169 -12.69 15.16 -2.46
N TYR A 170 -12.01 14.00 -2.54
CA TYR A 170 -11.05 13.57 -1.53
C TYR A 170 -9.75 14.39 -1.54
N ASP A 171 -9.26 14.78 -2.73
CA ASP A 171 -8.11 15.67 -2.86
C ASP A 171 -8.35 17.05 -2.24
N GLN A 172 -9.57 17.59 -2.40
CA GLN A 172 -9.98 18.86 -1.79
C GLN A 172 -10.01 18.73 -0.26
N LEU A 173 -10.65 17.66 0.24
CA LEU A 173 -10.70 17.37 1.67
C LEU A 173 -9.29 17.22 2.26
N ALA A 174 -8.41 16.48 1.57
CA ALA A 174 -7.03 16.30 1.96
C ALA A 174 -6.25 17.61 2.02
N LYS A 175 -6.43 18.49 1.04
CA LYS A 175 -5.77 19.81 1.02
C LYS A 175 -6.27 20.74 2.12
N GLU A 176 -7.57 20.76 2.34
CA GLU A 176 -8.22 21.60 3.36
C GLU A 176 -7.73 21.27 4.78
N PHE A 177 -7.54 19.98 5.08
CA PHE A 177 -7.18 19.53 6.42
C PHE A 177 -5.73 19.03 6.56
N GLY A 178 -4.96 18.94 5.47
CA GLY A 178 -3.53 18.63 5.50
C GLY A 178 -3.19 17.15 5.73
N PHE A 179 -3.97 16.19 5.22
CA PHE A 179 -3.74 14.75 5.40
C PHE A 179 -3.53 13.98 4.09
N LEU A 180 -3.07 12.74 4.19
CA LEU A 180 -2.88 11.81 3.08
C LEU A 180 -4.13 10.95 2.87
N VAL A 181 -4.56 10.77 1.60
CA VAL A 181 -5.56 9.76 1.22
C VAL A 181 -4.86 8.58 0.56
N ILE A 182 -5.16 7.37 1.00
CA ILE A 182 -4.68 6.12 0.39
C ILE A 182 -5.88 5.35 -0.14
N PHE A 183 -5.91 5.11 -1.45
CA PHE A 183 -6.89 4.23 -2.08
C PHE A 183 -6.32 2.83 -2.23
N ASN A 184 -6.97 1.82 -1.63
CA ASN A 184 -6.74 0.43 -1.98
C ASN A 184 -7.43 0.13 -3.31
N HIS A 185 -6.67 -0.38 -4.27
CA HIS A 185 -7.16 -0.64 -5.62
C HIS A 185 -6.72 -2.01 -6.12
N HIS A 186 -7.51 -2.59 -7.02
CA HIS A 186 -7.16 -3.87 -7.62
C HIS A 186 -6.29 -3.67 -8.86
N ALA A 187 -5.33 -4.57 -9.04
CA ALA A 187 -4.60 -4.72 -10.29
C ALA A 187 -5.33 -5.70 -11.22
N GLY A 188 -5.08 -5.60 -12.52
CA GLY A 188 -5.67 -6.50 -13.51
C GLY A 188 -5.23 -7.95 -13.32
N LYS A 189 -6.10 -8.92 -13.67
CA LYS A 189 -5.85 -10.36 -13.46
C LYS A 189 -4.57 -10.91 -14.13
N ARG A 190 -4.04 -10.23 -15.14
CA ARG A 190 -2.84 -10.65 -15.91
C ARG A 190 -1.59 -9.83 -15.58
N THR A 191 -1.64 -9.00 -14.55
CA THR A 191 -0.52 -8.08 -14.27
C THR A 191 0.76 -8.79 -13.85
N GLN A 192 0.65 -9.99 -13.27
CA GLN A 192 1.82 -10.81 -12.89
C GLN A 192 2.64 -11.29 -14.09
N MET A 193 2.04 -11.31 -15.30
CA MET A 193 2.74 -11.67 -16.54
C MET A 193 3.66 -10.56 -17.07
N PHE A 194 3.52 -9.34 -16.55
CA PHE A 194 4.29 -8.17 -16.96
C PHE A 194 5.09 -7.63 -15.79
N ALA A 195 6.15 -6.88 -16.07
CA ALA A 195 6.86 -6.14 -15.03
C ALA A 195 5.93 -5.15 -14.32
N PRO A 196 6.20 -4.78 -13.06
CA PRO A 196 5.45 -3.75 -12.35
C PRO A 196 5.32 -2.47 -13.17
N SER A 197 4.10 -1.98 -13.32
CA SER A 197 3.80 -0.78 -14.12
C SER A 197 2.53 -0.10 -13.61
N LYS A 198 2.49 1.22 -13.73
CA LYS A 198 1.26 2.01 -13.48
C LYS A 198 0.10 1.60 -14.38
N ASP A 199 0.41 1.01 -15.56
CA ASP A 199 -0.58 0.55 -16.52
C ASP A 199 -1.28 -0.77 -16.09
N ASN A 200 -0.78 -1.40 -15.02
CA ASN A 200 -1.38 -2.61 -14.45
C ASN A 200 -2.63 -2.34 -13.60
N LEU A 201 -2.94 -1.09 -13.28
CA LEU A 201 -4.11 -0.74 -12.49
C LEU A 201 -5.40 -1.00 -13.29
N LEU A 202 -6.41 -1.54 -12.61
CA LEU A 202 -7.75 -1.70 -13.21
C LEU A 202 -8.40 -0.34 -13.46
N GLY A 203 -9.07 -0.19 -14.60
CA GLY A 203 -9.88 0.97 -14.92
C GLY A 203 -9.16 2.03 -15.74
N SER A 204 -9.59 3.28 -15.62
CA SER A 204 -9.14 4.33 -16.51
C SER A 204 -7.77 4.90 -16.11
N GLN A 205 -6.98 5.31 -17.09
CA GLN A 205 -5.76 6.10 -16.88
C GLN A 205 -6.01 7.36 -16.03
N SER A 206 -7.28 7.79 -15.94
CA SER A 206 -7.69 8.95 -15.13
C SER A 206 -7.53 8.71 -13.62
N PHE A 207 -7.64 7.48 -13.15
CA PHE A 207 -7.35 7.13 -11.75
C PHE A 207 -5.86 7.33 -11.44
N GLU A 208 -5.00 6.67 -12.22
CA GLU A 208 -3.54 6.77 -12.05
C GLU A 208 -3.07 8.23 -12.17
N ALA A 209 -3.58 8.97 -13.15
CA ALA A 209 -3.17 10.36 -13.40
C ALA A 209 -3.35 11.28 -12.19
N ARG A 210 -4.33 11.01 -11.32
CA ARG A 210 -4.61 11.79 -10.10
C ARG A 210 -3.73 11.41 -8.91
N MET A 211 -3.12 10.23 -8.91
CA MET A 211 -2.29 9.76 -7.81
C MET A 211 -0.91 10.43 -7.84
N ARG A 212 -0.43 10.90 -6.69
CA ARG A 212 0.94 11.42 -6.52
C ARG A 212 1.97 10.30 -6.42
N LEU A 213 1.54 9.15 -5.89
CA LEU A 213 2.31 7.94 -5.75
C LEU A 213 1.40 6.76 -6.07
N VAL A 214 1.94 5.77 -6.77
CA VAL A 214 1.29 4.45 -6.96
C VAL A 214 2.29 3.39 -6.57
N ILE A 215 1.88 2.52 -5.66
CA ILE A 215 2.64 1.34 -5.24
C ILE A 215 1.86 0.12 -5.74
N GLU A 216 2.51 -0.73 -6.51
CA GLU A 216 1.99 -2.03 -6.87
C GLU A 216 2.58 -3.09 -5.93
N MET A 217 1.72 -3.77 -5.18
CA MET A 217 2.09 -4.91 -4.34
C MET A 217 2.06 -6.18 -5.15
N ARG A 218 3.14 -6.96 -5.11
CA ARG A 218 3.29 -8.22 -5.84
C ARG A 218 3.74 -9.35 -4.94
N PRO A 219 3.34 -10.60 -5.24
CA PRO A 219 3.91 -11.75 -4.55
C PRO A 219 5.37 -11.97 -4.97
N ASP A 220 6.17 -12.51 -4.09
CA ASP A 220 7.41 -13.17 -4.48
C ASP A 220 7.10 -14.53 -5.12
N PHE A 221 7.84 -14.91 -6.16
CA PHE A 221 7.60 -16.19 -6.85
C PHE A 221 8.31 -17.38 -6.18
N VAL A 222 9.16 -17.13 -5.19
CA VAL A 222 9.99 -18.14 -4.51
C VAL A 222 9.54 -18.36 -3.08
N ASP A 223 9.18 -17.28 -2.39
CA ASP A 223 8.84 -17.29 -0.97
C ASP A 223 7.47 -16.68 -0.74
N ASP A 224 6.50 -17.52 -0.36
CA ASP A 224 5.11 -17.10 -0.17
C ASP A 224 4.91 -16.12 0.99
N ASN A 225 5.90 -15.96 1.89
CA ASN A 225 5.85 -14.97 2.96
C ASN A 225 6.37 -13.61 2.52
N LYS A 226 7.05 -13.53 1.36
CA LYS A 226 7.61 -12.29 0.85
C LYS A 226 6.69 -11.64 -0.18
N LEU A 227 6.66 -10.31 -0.13
CA LEU A 227 5.94 -9.46 -1.07
C LEU A 227 6.86 -8.32 -1.52
N HIS A 228 6.55 -7.78 -2.68
CA HIS A 228 7.27 -6.68 -3.28
C HIS A 228 6.42 -5.42 -3.31
N LEU A 229 6.92 -4.33 -2.74
CA LEU A 229 6.36 -2.99 -2.88
C LEU A 229 7.06 -2.29 -4.05
N CYS A 230 6.39 -2.23 -5.19
CA CYS A 230 6.91 -1.65 -6.42
C CYS A 230 6.37 -0.23 -6.60
N ILE A 231 7.22 0.79 -6.49
CA ILE A 231 6.81 2.17 -6.75
C ILE A 231 6.76 2.39 -8.26
N VAL A 232 5.59 2.26 -8.86
CA VAL A 232 5.38 2.38 -10.30
C VAL A 232 5.11 3.82 -10.76
N LYS A 233 4.75 4.71 -9.80
CA LYS A 233 4.64 6.16 -10.00
C LYS A 233 5.06 6.89 -8.72
N GLY A 234 5.86 7.94 -8.87
CA GLY A 234 6.28 8.81 -7.78
C GLY A 234 6.92 10.06 -8.36
N ASN A 235 6.20 11.21 -8.29
CA ASN A 235 6.61 12.41 -9.01
C ASN A 235 7.90 13.04 -8.48
N TYR A 236 8.21 12.82 -7.20
CA TYR A 236 9.31 13.48 -6.49
C TYR A 236 10.36 12.49 -5.96
N LEU A 237 10.24 11.23 -6.32
CA LEU A 237 11.19 10.20 -5.91
C LEU A 237 12.30 10.02 -6.95
N PRO A 238 13.53 9.70 -6.50
CA PRO A 238 14.63 9.36 -7.39
C PRO A 238 14.28 8.18 -8.33
N PRO A 239 14.88 8.11 -9.53
CA PRO A 239 14.61 7.04 -10.50
C PRO A 239 14.79 5.62 -9.94
N ASP A 240 15.74 5.41 -9.03
CA ASP A 240 16.06 4.08 -8.47
C ASP A 240 14.92 3.50 -7.64
N TYR A 241 14.08 4.37 -7.04
CA TYR A 241 12.85 3.93 -6.36
C TYR A 241 11.82 3.31 -7.31
N LYS A 242 11.94 3.57 -8.62
CA LYS A 242 10.99 3.13 -9.67
C LYS A 242 11.54 2.02 -10.56
N LYS A 243 12.66 1.41 -10.18
CA LYS A 243 13.31 0.32 -10.92
C LYS A 243 13.36 -0.96 -10.11
N GLU A 244 13.43 -0.82 -8.79
CA GLU A 244 13.55 -1.92 -7.85
C GLU A 244 12.48 -1.84 -6.79
N SER A 245 11.93 -3.00 -6.42
CA SER A 245 10.97 -3.12 -5.34
C SER A 245 11.64 -3.04 -3.98
N PHE A 246 10.85 -2.79 -2.95
CA PHE A 246 11.21 -3.07 -1.57
C PHE A 246 10.60 -4.42 -1.19
N VAL A 247 11.43 -5.33 -0.71
CA VAL A 247 10.97 -6.66 -0.27
C VAL A 247 10.49 -6.55 1.17
N ILE A 248 9.25 -6.95 1.40
CA ILE A 248 8.66 -7.06 2.74
C ILE A 248 8.30 -8.50 3.02
N GLU A 249 8.31 -8.87 4.29
CA GLU A 249 7.98 -10.21 4.75
C GLU A 249 6.87 -10.14 5.79
N ALA A 250 5.89 -11.06 5.69
CA ALA A 250 4.83 -11.23 6.67
C ALA A 250 5.21 -12.33 7.66
N ASN A 251 5.13 -12.05 8.96
CA ASN A 251 5.26 -13.09 9.98
C ASN A 251 3.95 -13.91 10.16
N GLU A 252 3.93 -14.87 11.07
CA GLU A 252 2.77 -15.72 11.37
C GLU A 252 1.51 -14.93 11.74
N ASN A 253 1.67 -13.76 12.38
CA ASN A 253 0.60 -12.83 12.72
C ASN A 253 0.26 -11.86 11.58
N ARG A 254 0.77 -12.11 10.36
CA ARG A 254 0.61 -11.24 9.20
C ARG A 254 1.08 -9.80 9.42
N TYR A 255 2.05 -9.61 10.31
CA TYR A 255 2.72 -8.33 10.51
C TYR A 255 3.86 -8.21 9.51
N PHE A 256 3.84 -7.13 8.72
CA PHE A 256 4.84 -6.87 7.68
C PHE A 256 6.06 -6.15 8.23
N SER A 257 7.23 -6.62 7.85
CA SER A 257 8.53 -5.98 8.08
C SER A 257 9.30 -5.84 6.78
N ASN A 258 10.17 -4.85 6.70
CA ASN A 258 11.06 -4.66 5.56
C ASN A 258 12.29 -5.57 5.76
N THR A 259 12.61 -6.38 4.77
CA THR A 259 13.78 -7.27 4.81
C THR A 259 15.09 -6.52 4.55
N GLY A 260 15.02 -5.31 3.99
CA GLY A 260 16.16 -4.55 3.48
C GLY A 260 16.60 -4.99 2.07
N GLU A 261 16.03 -6.06 1.54
CA GLU A 261 16.31 -6.54 0.18
C GLU A 261 15.60 -5.68 -0.87
N ARG A 262 16.16 -5.68 -2.08
CA ARG A 262 15.62 -5.01 -3.26
C ARG A 262 15.61 -5.99 -4.43
N GLU A 263 14.60 -5.91 -5.31
CA GLU A 263 14.52 -6.74 -6.50
C GLU A 263 14.14 -5.90 -7.72
N VAL A 264 14.83 -6.11 -8.83
CA VAL A 264 14.59 -5.40 -10.09
C VAL A 264 13.22 -5.78 -10.65
N PHE A 265 12.45 -4.79 -11.12
CA PHE A 265 11.09 -5.00 -11.64
C PHE A 265 10.99 -6.04 -12.76
N GLU A 266 12.01 -6.15 -13.61
CA GLU A 266 12.05 -7.13 -14.70
C GLU A 266 12.03 -8.59 -14.20
N HIS A 267 12.53 -8.84 -12.98
CA HIS A 267 12.51 -10.17 -12.38
C HIS A 267 11.17 -10.50 -11.73
N LEU A 268 10.30 -9.51 -11.56
CA LEU A 268 8.97 -9.66 -10.95
C LEU A 268 7.87 -9.92 -11.99
N ARG A 269 8.21 -10.57 -13.08
CA ARG A 269 7.26 -11.01 -14.11
C ARG A 269 7.31 -12.54 -14.24
N GLU A 270 6.14 -13.16 -14.31
CA GLU A 270 6.01 -14.57 -14.65
C GLU A 270 6.00 -14.70 -16.18
N SER A 271 7.07 -15.22 -16.81
CA SER A 271 6.99 -15.53 -18.23
C SER A 271 6.10 -16.76 -18.44
N VAL A 272 5.21 -16.69 -19.41
CA VAL A 272 4.30 -17.82 -19.75
C VAL A 272 5.13 -19.05 -20.12
N LYS A 273 6.24 -18.87 -20.80
CA LYS A 273 7.12 -19.95 -21.23
C LYS A 273 7.82 -20.60 -20.03
N GLU A 274 8.42 -19.79 -19.13
CA GLU A 274 9.05 -20.30 -17.91
C GLU A 274 8.05 -21.04 -17.02
N LYS A 275 6.83 -20.55 -16.94
CA LYS A 275 5.74 -21.21 -16.21
C LYS A 275 5.40 -22.57 -16.84
N GLN A 276 5.25 -22.65 -18.15
CA GLN A 276 4.98 -23.91 -18.86
C GLN A 276 6.12 -24.90 -18.72
N ASP A 277 7.36 -24.44 -18.85
CA ASP A 277 8.55 -25.27 -18.69
C ASP A 277 8.66 -25.79 -17.25
N LEU A 278 8.42 -24.95 -16.24
CA LEU A 278 8.40 -25.33 -14.83
C LEU A 278 7.26 -26.31 -14.50
N LYS A 279 6.05 -26.09 -15.05
CA LYS A 279 4.93 -27.03 -14.88
C LYS A 279 5.27 -28.42 -15.46
N LYS A 280 5.88 -28.44 -16.63
CA LYS A 280 6.33 -29.69 -17.26
C LYS A 280 7.38 -30.37 -16.39
N LEU A 281 8.43 -29.66 -15.97
CA LEU A 281 9.48 -30.19 -15.09
C LEU A 281 8.93 -30.71 -13.76
N CYS A 282 8.00 -29.99 -13.13
CA CYS A 282 7.34 -30.47 -11.91
C CYS A 282 6.58 -31.79 -12.14
N GLY A 283 5.89 -31.92 -13.28
CA GLY A 283 5.20 -33.13 -13.67
C GLY A 283 6.13 -34.30 -13.91
N ASP A 284 7.19 -34.09 -14.69
CA ASP A 284 8.18 -35.11 -15.02
C ASP A 284 8.86 -35.65 -13.75
N LEU A 285 9.29 -34.76 -12.85
CA LEU A 285 9.87 -35.14 -11.55
C LEU A 285 8.86 -35.86 -10.62
N LYS A 286 7.58 -35.52 -10.73
CA LYS A 286 6.52 -36.23 -9.97
C LYS A 286 6.29 -37.64 -10.50
N GLU A 287 6.34 -37.83 -11.82
CA GLU A 287 6.28 -39.15 -12.47
C GLU A 287 7.49 -40.04 -12.13
N GLU A 288 8.65 -39.42 -11.86
CA GLU A 288 9.82 -40.09 -11.29
C GLU A 288 9.66 -40.52 -9.81
N GLY A 289 8.51 -40.21 -9.19
CA GLY A 289 8.20 -40.61 -7.83
C GLY A 289 8.67 -39.65 -6.74
N LYS A 290 9.20 -38.46 -7.09
CA LYS A 290 9.67 -37.49 -6.13
C LYS A 290 8.52 -36.84 -5.33
N THR A 291 8.81 -36.52 -4.09
CA THR A 291 7.89 -35.73 -3.26
C THR A 291 7.95 -34.26 -3.66
N VAL A 292 6.91 -33.50 -3.32
CA VAL A 292 6.84 -32.05 -3.61
C VAL A 292 8.05 -31.28 -3.06
N ARG A 293 8.59 -31.73 -1.91
CA ARG A 293 9.77 -31.10 -1.28
C ARG A 293 11.07 -31.42 -2.04
N GLU A 294 11.22 -32.64 -2.53
CA GLU A 294 12.36 -33.05 -3.36
C GLU A 294 12.32 -32.33 -4.71
N ILE A 295 11.16 -32.16 -5.32
CA ILE A 295 10.98 -31.39 -6.56
C ILE A 295 11.39 -29.94 -6.36
N GLU A 296 10.96 -29.30 -5.27
CA GLU A 296 11.37 -27.93 -4.92
C GLU A 296 12.90 -27.81 -4.81
N VAL A 297 13.54 -28.73 -4.06
CA VAL A 297 15.00 -28.73 -3.85
C VAL A 297 15.74 -28.94 -5.16
N ASP A 298 15.31 -29.89 -5.99
CA ASP A 298 15.93 -30.19 -7.28
C ASP A 298 15.86 -28.98 -8.23
N LEU A 299 14.68 -28.40 -8.38
CA LEU A 299 14.51 -27.25 -9.26
C LEU A 299 15.27 -26.02 -8.78
N ARG A 300 15.35 -25.80 -7.46
CA ARG A 300 16.19 -24.72 -6.89
C ARG A 300 17.69 -24.96 -7.15
N SER A 301 18.15 -26.20 -7.06
CA SER A 301 19.55 -26.54 -7.37
C SER A 301 19.92 -26.29 -8.84
N GLN A 302 18.92 -26.35 -9.73
CA GLN A 302 19.03 -26.03 -11.15
C GLN A 302 18.91 -24.52 -11.46
N GLY A 303 18.73 -23.67 -10.41
CA GLY A 303 18.65 -22.22 -10.55
C GLY A 303 17.23 -21.66 -10.74
N TYR A 304 16.19 -22.52 -10.71
CA TYR A 304 14.82 -22.04 -10.80
C TYR A 304 14.34 -21.43 -9.47
N LYS A 305 13.68 -20.29 -9.55
CA LYS A 305 13.02 -19.68 -8.40
C LYS A 305 11.62 -20.28 -8.22
N ILE A 306 11.49 -21.27 -7.36
CA ILE A 306 10.22 -21.98 -7.12
C ILE A 306 10.04 -22.32 -5.63
N SER A 307 8.80 -22.23 -5.13
CA SER A 307 8.43 -22.63 -3.78
C SER A 307 7.64 -23.94 -3.76
N LYS A 308 7.58 -24.59 -2.59
CA LYS A 308 6.78 -25.81 -2.38
C LYS A 308 5.30 -25.61 -2.74
N SER A 309 4.71 -24.47 -2.41
CA SER A 309 3.32 -24.15 -2.74
C SER A 309 3.12 -23.98 -4.24
N THR A 310 4.10 -23.37 -4.94
CA THR A 310 4.09 -23.26 -6.40
C THR A 310 4.17 -24.62 -7.07
N VAL A 311 5.04 -25.53 -6.58
CA VAL A 311 5.10 -26.93 -7.07
C VAL A 311 3.75 -27.61 -6.90
N ASN A 312 3.12 -27.52 -5.71
CA ASN A 312 1.80 -28.09 -5.46
C ASN A 312 0.73 -27.52 -6.42
N ARG A 313 0.74 -26.22 -6.65
CA ARG A 313 -0.20 -25.57 -7.57
C ARG A 313 -0.02 -26.08 -8.99
N TYR A 314 1.22 -26.16 -9.48
CA TYR A 314 1.52 -26.62 -10.84
C TYR A 314 1.14 -28.08 -11.06
N LEU A 315 1.30 -28.93 -10.06
CA LEU A 315 0.87 -30.33 -10.13
C LEU A 315 -0.66 -30.45 -10.19
N LYS A 316 -1.39 -29.66 -9.39
CA LYS A 316 -2.88 -29.64 -9.43
C LYS A 316 -3.43 -29.13 -10.76
N GLU A 317 -2.87 -28.02 -11.29
CA GLU A 317 -3.29 -27.44 -12.58
C GLU A 317 -3.00 -28.35 -13.79
N ARG A 318 -2.28 -29.45 -13.60
CA ARG A 318 -2.02 -30.48 -14.63
C ARG A 318 -3.03 -31.63 -14.57
N GLU A 319 -3.66 -31.84 -13.42
CA GLU A 319 -4.69 -32.89 -13.20
C GLU A 319 -6.10 -32.45 -13.65
N GLU A 320 -6.30 -31.13 -13.86
CA GLU A 320 -7.51 -30.54 -14.45
C GLU A 320 -7.39 -30.40 -16.00
#